data_44f2e9aecc57bc7eac6bb8e60d9b58c9
#
_entry.id   44f2e9aecc57bc7eac6bb8e60d9b58c9
#
_cell.length_a   1.000
_cell.length_b   1.000
_cell.length_c   1.000
_cell.angle_alpha   90.00
_cell.angle_beta   90.00
_cell.angle_gamma   90.00
#
_symmetry.space_group_name_H-M   'P 1'
#
loop_
_entity.id
_entity.type
_entity.pdbx_description
1 polymer ?
#
loop_
_entity_poly.entity_id
_entity_poly.type
_entity_poly.pdbx_seq_one_letter_code
_entity_poly.pdbx_strand_id
1 'polypeptide(L)'
;MRVGSLLAFTALMLLPACAGLASPNCWELAGGEQSCYQLDHDFVVTHAGKPSGRLMSIGECQSFGTMVQCIDPAGYAGKRVRFSAYVKALGVKDWAGLWMRVDGGDGYGTALAFDNMNARPIKGSKDWARYEVVLDVAKDAKSICLGLLLQGPGKVWLSGVSFEPVGTAVPTTVADGRMEQKAANPDVEH
;
A
#
# COMPACT_ATOMS: atom_id res chain seq x y z
N MET A 1 -14.74 53.46 -26.92
CA MET A 1 -14.58 52.03 -26.95
C MET A 1 -13.36 51.64 -26.14
N ARG A 2 -13.51 51.09 -24.93
CA ARG A 2 -12.40 50.58 -24.09
C ARG A 2 -12.55 49.06 -24.03
N VAL A 3 -11.61 48.36 -24.58
CA VAL A 3 -11.53 46.88 -24.56
C VAL A 3 -10.89 46.50 -23.24
N GLY A 4 -11.65 45.90 -22.34
CA GLY A 4 -11.15 45.34 -21.08
C GLY A 4 -10.51 43.98 -21.33
N SER A 5 -9.24 43.89 -21.03
CA SER A 5 -8.45 42.63 -21.08
C SER A 5 -8.78 41.79 -19.85
N LEU A 6 -9.45 40.64 -20.05
CA LEU A 6 -9.64 39.63 -19.00
C LEU A 6 -8.35 38.86 -18.83
N LEU A 7 -7.65 39.08 -17.71
CA LEU A 7 -6.56 38.23 -17.27
C LEU A 7 -7.16 36.96 -16.64
N ALA A 8 -7.06 35.84 -17.34
CA ALA A 8 -7.36 34.53 -16.80
C ALA A 8 -6.24 34.12 -15.81
N PHE A 9 -6.54 34.12 -14.53
CA PHE A 9 -5.68 33.51 -13.51
C PHE A 9 -5.82 31.99 -13.61
N THR A 10 -4.89 31.34 -14.23
CA THR A 10 -4.70 29.88 -14.13
C THR A 10 -4.15 29.59 -12.75
N ALA A 11 -5.00 29.16 -11.83
CA ALA A 11 -4.56 28.63 -10.54
C ALA A 11 -3.82 27.30 -10.78
N LEU A 12 -2.49 27.38 -10.71
CA LEU A 12 -1.63 26.21 -10.65
C LEU A 12 -1.87 25.56 -9.29
N MET A 13 -2.67 24.48 -9.25
CA MET A 13 -2.79 23.63 -8.07
C MET A 13 -1.45 22.95 -7.84
N LEU A 14 -0.65 23.47 -6.93
CA LEU A 14 0.48 22.75 -6.35
C LEU A 14 -0.09 21.58 -5.54
N LEU A 15 0.00 20.38 -6.10
CA LEU A 15 -0.17 19.16 -5.33
C LEU A 15 0.87 19.18 -4.20
N PRO A 16 0.48 18.92 -2.95
CA PRO A 16 1.44 18.87 -1.86
C PRO A 16 2.45 17.77 -2.14
N ALA A 17 3.71 18.13 -2.21
CA ALA A 17 4.80 17.15 -2.30
C ALA A 17 4.74 16.27 -1.06
N CYS A 18 4.56 14.95 -1.27
CA CYS A 18 4.54 13.96 -0.19
C CYS A 18 5.92 13.88 0.47
N ALA A 19 6.09 14.60 1.56
CA ALA A 19 7.29 14.57 2.36
C ALA A 19 7.32 13.30 3.24
N GLY A 20 7.62 12.15 2.64
CA GLY A 20 7.84 10.87 3.33
C GLY A 20 6.61 9.97 3.46
N LEU A 21 6.86 8.67 3.59
CA LEU A 21 5.88 7.58 3.71
C LEU A 21 4.92 7.71 4.91
N ALA A 22 5.25 8.55 5.87
CA ALA A 22 4.46 8.74 7.09
C ALA A 22 3.33 9.76 6.95
N SER A 23 3.23 10.47 5.80
CA SER A 23 2.17 11.44 5.60
C SER A 23 0.86 10.73 5.24
N PRO A 24 -0.21 10.87 6.03
CA PRO A 24 -1.50 10.25 5.71
C PRO A 24 -2.06 10.67 4.34
N ASN A 25 -1.70 11.85 3.85
CA ASN A 25 -2.21 12.42 2.59
C ASN A 25 -1.56 11.84 1.32
N CYS A 26 -0.66 10.88 1.46
CA CYS A 26 0.08 10.29 0.33
C CYS A 26 -0.39 8.88 -0.04
N TRP A 27 -1.45 8.39 0.57
CA TRP A 27 -2.02 7.09 0.26
C TRP A 27 -3.12 7.21 -0.78
N GLU A 28 -3.05 6.40 -1.83
CA GLU A 28 -4.05 6.31 -2.87
C GLU A 28 -4.89 5.04 -2.70
N LEU A 29 -6.19 5.14 -3.06
CA LEU A 29 -7.06 3.97 -3.13
C LEU A 29 -6.85 3.28 -4.48
N ALA A 30 -6.50 2.01 -4.44
CA ALA A 30 -6.36 1.14 -5.61
C ALA A 30 -6.99 -0.24 -5.33
N GLY A 31 -6.88 -1.17 -6.27
CA GLY A 31 -7.37 -2.54 -6.09
C GLY A 31 -8.24 -3.02 -7.23
N GLY A 32 -8.69 -4.26 -7.13
CA GLY A 32 -9.55 -4.90 -8.14
C GLY A 32 -10.98 -4.37 -8.15
N GLU A 33 -11.45 -3.77 -7.04
CA GLU A 33 -12.81 -3.24 -6.91
C GLU A 33 -12.85 -1.96 -6.07
N GLN A 34 -12.17 -0.92 -6.54
CA GLN A 34 -12.02 0.34 -5.80
C GLN A 34 -13.36 0.97 -5.37
N SER A 35 -14.41 0.86 -6.20
CA SER A 35 -15.74 1.41 -5.93
C SER A 35 -16.43 0.81 -4.70
N CYS A 36 -15.97 -0.36 -4.26
CA CYS A 36 -16.48 -1.08 -3.10
C CYS A 36 -15.75 -0.70 -1.80
N TYR A 37 -14.75 0.17 -1.87
CA TYR A 37 -13.92 0.55 -0.74
C TYR A 37 -13.85 2.07 -0.56
N GLN A 38 -13.62 2.49 0.66
CA GLN A 38 -13.38 3.88 1.04
C GLN A 38 -12.04 3.99 1.77
N LEU A 39 -11.26 4.99 1.38
CA LEU A 39 -10.02 5.39 2.03
C LEU A 39 -10.20 6.79 2.61
N ASP A 40 -9.94 6.95 3.89
CA ASP A 40 -9.98 8.23 4.58
C ASP A 40 -9.03 8.28 5.80
N HIS A 41 -9.07 9.40 6.53
CA HIS A 41 -8.35 9.59 7.78
C HIS A 41 -9.30 9.45 8.96
N ASP A 42 -8.90 8.65 9.94
CA ASP A 42 -9.61 8.51 11.20
C ASP A 42 -8.89 9.27 12.31
N PHE A 43 -9.53 10.32 12.81
CA PHE A 43 -9.02 11.15 13.91
C PHE A 43 -9.46 10.66 15.28
N VAL A 44 -10.36 9.67 15.34
CA VAL A 44 -10.89 9.06 16.57
C VAL A 44 -10.14 7.77 16.88
N VAL A 45 -9.97 6.89 15.89
CA VAL A 45 -9.20 5.66 16.04
C VAL A 45 -7.73 6.00 15.82
N THR A 46 -7.03 6.31 16.88
CA THR A 46 -5.64 6.76 16.87
C THR A 46 -4.69 5.68 17.36
N HIS A 47 -3.42 5.77 16.97
CA HIS A 47 -2.32 4.99 17.53
C HIS A 47 -1.24 5.93 18.04
N ALA A 48 -0.82 5.77 19.31
CA ALA A 48 0.13 6.66 19.99
C ALA A 48 -0.22 8.15 19.85
N GLY A 49 -1.53 8.49 19.93
CA GLY A 49 -2.03 9.86 19.83
C GLY A 49 -2.03 10.45 18.42
N LYS A 50 -1.72 9.68 17.39
CA LYS A 50 -1.71 10.14 15.99
C LYS A 50 -2.90 9.59 15.22
N PRO A 51 -3.53 10.37 14.31
CA PRO A 51 -4.54 9.89 13.40
C PRO A 51 -4.04 8.70 12.56
N SER A 52 -4.97 7.88 12.08
CA SER A 52 -4.67 6.72 11.26
C SER A 52 -5.29 6.84 9.86
N GLY A 53 -4.69 6.21 8.85
CA GLY A 53 -5.34 5.94 7.58
C GLY A 53 -6.34 4.80 7.75
N ARG A 54 -7.57 4.94 7.25
CA ARG A 54 -8.61 3.92 7.31
C ARG A 54 -8.99 3.46 5.92
N LEU A 55 -8.97 2.13 5.72
CA LEU A 55 -9.53 1.46 4.55
C LEU A 55 -10.70 0.60 5.01
N MET A 56 -11.87 0.78 4.39
CA MET A 56 -13.06 -0.01 4.74
C MET A 56 -13.88 -0.36 3.52
N SER A 57 -14.55 -1.52 3.56
CA SER A 57 -15.59 -1.87 2.61
C SER A 57 -16.85 -1.04 2.85
N ILE A 58 -17.53 -0.65 1.77
CA ILE A 58 -18.82 0.05 1.80
C ILE A 58 -19.96 -0.81 1.23
N GLY A 59 -19.69 -2.09 0.96
CA GLY A 59 -20.64 -3.08 0.43
C GLY A 59 -20.10 -4.49 0.52
N GLU A 60 -20.79 -5.40 -0.15
CA GLU A 60 -20.33 -6.79 -0.36
C GLU A 60 -19.32 -6.80 -1.52
N CYS A 61 -18.04 -6.84 -1.18
CA CYS A 61 -16.95 -6.72 -2.12
C CYS A 61 -16.47 -8.09 -2.57
N GLN A 62 -16.35 -8.30 -3.88
CA GLN A 62 -15.90 -9.58 -4.48
C GLN A 62 -14.39 -9.62 -4.69
N SER A 63 -13.74 -8.47 -4.69
CA SER A 63 -12.30 -8.33 -4.85
C SER A 63 -11.72 -7.47 -3.72
N PHE A 64 -10.49 -7.01 -3.87
CA PHE A 64 -9.79 -6.27 -2.83
C PHE A 64 -9.76 -4.77 -3.11
N GLY A 65 -9.66 -3.99 -2.01
CA GLY A 65 -9.18 -2.63 -2.02
C GLY A 65 -7.83 -2.53 -1.30
N THR A 66 -7.05 -1.55 -1.66
CA THR A 66 -5.78 -1.27 -0.99
C THR A 66 -5.50 0.22 -0.89
N MET A 67 -4.94 0.64 0.23
CA MET A 67 -4.21 1.90 0.27
C MET A 67 -2.78 1.63 -0.17
N VAL A 68 -2.30 2.41 -1.15
CA VAL A 68 -1.01 2.19 -1.79
C VAL A 68 -0.19 3.47 -1.87
N GLN A 69 1.11 3.31 -1.79
CA GLN A 69 2.10 4.33 -2.10
C GLN A 69 3.26 3.70 -2.86
N CYS A 70 3.75 4.38 -3.91
CA CYS A 70 4.93 3.94 -4.64
C CYS A 70 6.08 4.93 -4.43
N ILE A 71 7.29 4.40 -4.36
CA ILE A 71 8.52 5.16 -4.11
C ILE A 71 9.60 4.83 -5.15
N ASP A 72 10.50 5.78 -5.37
CA ASP A 72 11.68 5.60 -6.20
C ASP A 72 12.65 4.60 -5.53
N PRO A 73 13.06 3.53 -6.21
CA PRO A 73 13.98 2.54 -5.67
C PRO A 73 15.45 3.01 -5.60
N ALA A 74 15.82 4.17 -6.17
CA ALA A 74 17.22 4.60 -6.33
C ALA A 74 18.04 4.55 -5.03
N GLY A 75 17.43 4.92 -3.89
CA GLY A 75 18.07 4.86 -2.57
C GLY A 75 18.16 3.45 -1.97
N TYR A 76 17.51 2.45 -2.57
CA TYR A 76 17.30 1.11 -2.01
C TYR A 76 17.81 -0.01 -2.90
N ALA A 77 18.20 0.27 -4.14
CA ALA A 77 18.68 -0.69 -5.12
C ALA A 77 19.82 -1.56 -4.56
N GLY A 78 19.70 -2.88 -4.64
CA GLY A 78 20.64 -3.85 -4.11
C GLY A 78 20.61 -4.02 -2.59
N LYS A 79 19.65 -3.44 -1.89
CA LYS A 79 19.49 -3.54 -0.42
C LYS A 79 18.29 -4.40 -0.05
N ARG A 80 18.36 -4.99 1.14
CA ARG A 80 17.19 -5.53 1.83
C ARG A 80 16.46 -4.40 2.54
N VAL A 81 15.14 -4.35 2.38
CA VAL A 81 14.29 -3.31 2.98
C VAL A 81 13.19 -3.94 3.83
N ARG A 82 12.82 -3.24 4.88
CA ARG A 82 11.68 -3.57 5.72
C ARG A 82 10.64 -2.47 5.62
N PHE A 83 9.44 -2.84 5.24
CA PHE A 83 8.22 -2.06 5.42
C PHE A 83 7.50 -2.58 6.66
N SER A 84 7.17 -1.69 7.60
CA SER A 84 6.41 -2.06 8.78
C SER A 84 5.43 -0.98 9.17
N ALA A 85 4.34 -1.39 9.80
CA ALA A 85 3.31 -0.48 10.31
C ALA A 85 2.53 -1.14 11.44
N TYR A 86 1.85 -0.34 12.24
CA TYR A 86 0.81 -0.80 13.13
C TYR A 86 -0.51 -0.88 12.37
N VAL A 87 -1.19 -2.01 12.51
CA VAL A 87 -2.50 -2.26 11.90
C VAL A 87 -3.49 -2.65 12.98
N LYS A 88 -4.69 -2.04 12.93
CA LYS A 88 -5.87 -2.44 13.68
C LYS A 88 -6.91 -2.95 12.68
N ALA A 89 -7.69 -3.95 13.07
CA ALA A 89 -8.71 -4.55 12.21
C ALA A 89 -10.04 -4.67 12.96
N LEU A 90 -11.15 -4.50 12.26
CA LEU A 90 -12.51 -4.70 12.77
C LEU A 90 -13.35 -5.45 11.75
N GLY A 91 -13.78 -6.65 12.14
CA GLY A 91 -14.74 -7.44 11.38
C GLY A 91 -14.24 -7.87 9.99
N VAL A 92 -12.92 -8.04 9.80
CA VAL A 92 -12.34 -8.50 8.53
C VAL A 92 -12.82 -9.93 8.26
N LYS A 93 -13.62 -10.11 7.20
CA LYS A 93 -14.25 -11.39 6.86
C LYS A 93 -13.28 -12.33 6.17
N ASP A 94 -12.65 -11.87 5.09
CA ASP A 94 -11.72 -12.70 4.32
C ASP A 94 -10.32 -12.55 4.87
N TRP A 95 -9.61 -11.48 4.52
CA TRP A 95 -8.31 -11.18 5.09
C TRP A 95 -7.83 -9.75 4.79
N ALA A 96 -6.84 -9.30 5.54
CA ALA A 96 -6.09 -8.10 5.30
C ALA A 96 -4.59 -8.34 5.54
N GLY A 97 -3.73 -7.49 5.00
CA GLY A 97 -2.30 -7.59 5.22
C GLY A 97 -1.52 -6.42 4.64
N LEU A 98 -0.35 -6.15 5.23
CA LEU A 98 0.63 -5.31 4.57
C LEU A 98 1.11 -6.01 3.31
N TRP A 99 1.47 -5.21 2.30
CA TRP A 99 2.07 -5.76 1.10
C TRP A 99 3.17 -4.84 0.58
N MET A 100 4.12 -5.43 -0.11
CA MET A 100 5.18 -4.71 -0.81
C MET A 100 5.52 -5.45 -2.09
N ARG A 101 5.76 -4.70 -3.16
CA ARG A 101 6.13 -5.19 -4.48
C ARG A 101 7.28 -4.37 -5.02
N VAL A 102 8.28 -5.05 -5.52
CA VAL A 102 9.42 -4.49 -6.23
C VAL A 102 9.26 -4.84 -7.70
N ASP A 103 9.18 -3.87 -8.57
CA ASP A 103 9.04 -4.06 -10.02
C ASP A 103 10.31 -3.70 -10.77
N GLY A 104 10.58 -4.46 -11.82
CA GLY A 104 11.59 -4.19 -12.84
C GLY A 104 10.96 -3.88 -14.19
N GLY A 105 11.79 -3.50 -15.20
CA GLY A 105 11.31 -3.18 -16.53
C GLY A 105 10.58 -1.85 -16.63
N ASP A 106 9.85 -1.64 -17.71
CA ASP A 106 9.21 -0.36 -18.05
C ASP A 106 7.75 -0.28 -17.56
N GLY A 107 7.44 -0.78 -16.34
CA GLY A 107 6.11 -0.68 -15.76
C GLY A 107 5.67 -1.89 -14.93
N TYR A 108 4.36 -1.98 -14.62
CA TYR A 108 3.74 -3.01 -13.77
C TYR A 108 3.81 -4.46 -14.31
N GLY A 109 4.81 -4.80 -15.12
CA GLY A 109 4.83 -6.08 -15.80
C GLY A 109 5.62 -7.18 -15.10
N THR A 110 6.73 -6.84 -14.42
CA THR A 110 7.66 -7.84 -13.90
C THR A 110 7.93 -7.62 -12.43
N ALA A 111 7.19 -8.31 -11.58
CA ALA A 111 7.48 -8.33 -10.15
C ALA A 111 8.79 -9.10 -9.90
N LEU A 112 9.79 -8.39 -9.39
CA LEU A 112 11.09 -8.95 -8.99
C LEU A 112 11.03 -9.52 -7.57
N ALA A 113 10.20 -8.92 -6.69
CA ALA A 113 9.88 -9.42 -5.37
C ALA A 113 8.47 -8.98 -4.96
N PHE A 114 7.77 -9.84 -4.20
CA PHE A 114 6.42 -9.57 -3.74
C PHE A 114 6.09 -10.35 -2.47
N ASP A 115 5.44 -9.69 -1.53
CA ASP A 115 4.81 -10.32 -0.36
C ASP A 115 3.59 -9.50 0.03
N ASN A 116 2.45 -10.15 0.23
CA ASN A 116 1.20 -9.52 0.64
C ASN A 116 0.64 -10.08 1.96
N MET A 117 1.44 -10.82 2.70
CA MET A 117 1.02 -11.47 3.94
C MET A 117 -0.08 -12.53 3.78
N ASN A 118 -0.34 -13.05 2.58
CA ASN A 118 -1.37 -14.06 2.35
C ASN A 118 -1.17 -15.33 3.21
N ALA A 119 0.08 -15.75 3.45
CA ALA A 119 0.40 -16.88 4.32
C ALA A 119 0.27 -16.57 5.82
N ARG A 120 0.14 -15.29 6.21
CA ARG A 120 0.01 -14.81 7.59
C ARG A 120 -1.03 -13.68 7.71
N PRO A 121 -2.27 -13.92 7.28
CA PRO A 121 -3.29 -12.89 7.10
C PRO A 121 -3.81 -12.35 8.43
N ILE A 122 -4.26 -11.09 8.38
CA ILE A 122 -5.03 -10.47 9.45
C ILE A 122 -6.52 -10.80 9.20
N LYS A 123 -7.19 -11.42 10.17
CA LYS A 123 -8.61 -11.80 10.09
C LYS A 123 -9.37 -11.41 11.35
N GLY A 124 -10.68 -11.18 11.19
CA GLY A 124 -11.58 -10.84 12.29
C GLY A 124 -11.31 -9.43 12.85
N SER A 125 -11.37 -9.31 14.17
CA SER A 125 -11.07 -8.07 14.87
C SER A 125 -9.78 -8.25 15.67
N LYS A 126 -8.85 -7.32 15.48
CA LYS A 126 -7.55 -7.28 16.14
C LYS A 126 -7.26 -5.86 16.60
N ASP A 127 -6.75 -5.72 17.81
CA ASP A 127 -6.23 -4.43 18.24
C ASP A 127 -4.89 -4.12 17.59
N TRP A 128 -4.38 -2.91 17.78
CA TRP A 128 -3.12 -2.45 17.22
C TRP A 128 -1.99 -3.46 17.43
N ALA A 129 -1.45 -3.96 16.34
CA ALA A 129 -0.28 -4.83 16.34
C ALA A 129 0.67 -4.40 15.21
N ARG A 130 1.98 -4.57 15.41
CA ARG A 130 2.97 -4.27 14.40
C ARG A 130 3.10 -5.46 13.46
N TYR A 131 3.04 -5.17 12.17
CA TYR A 131 3.29 -6.11 11.08
C TYR A 131 4.43 -5.63 10.22
N GLU A 132 5.06 -6.55 9.48
CA GLU A 132 6.17 -6.20 8.60
C GLU A 132 6.24 -7.08 7.36
N VAL A 133 6.81 -6.51 6.30
CA VAL A 133 7.22 -7.18 5.06
C VAL A 133 8.68 -6.85 4.82
N VAL A 134 9.49 -7.85 4.53
CA VAL A 134 10.93 -7.71 4.27
C VAL A 134 11.25 -8.34 2.92
N LEU A 135 11.77 -7.52 1.99
CA LEU A 135 12.15 -7.95 0.64
C LEU A 135 13.55 -7.47 0.28
N ASP A 136 14.15 -8.14 -0.69
CA ASP A 136 15.35 -7.66 -1.38
C ASP A 136 14.92 -6.79 -2.57
N VAL A 137 15.52 -5.61 -2.71
CA VAL A 137 15.34 -4.71 -3.85
C VAL A 137 16.42 -5.01 -4.86
N ALA A 138 16.04 -5.50 -6.02
CA ALA A 138 16.96 -5.79 -7.11
C ALA A 138 17.68 -4.51 -7.59
N LYS A 139 18.89 -4.63 -8.13
CA LYS A 139 19.69 -3.47 -8.58
C LYS A 139 19.05 -2.73 -9.76
N ASP A 140 18.26 -3.45 -10.56
CA ASP A 140 17.53 -2.97 -11.73
C ASP A 140 16.06 -2.64 -11.43
N ALA A 141 15.67 -2.62 -10.16
CA ALA A 141 14.32 -2.23 -9.75
C ALA A 141 13.97 -0.84 -10.30
N LYS A 142 12.72 -0.66 -10.74
CA LYS A 142 12.17 0.57 -11.29
C LYS A 142 11.13 1.23 -10.38
N SER A 143 10.47 0.44 -9.55
CA SER A 143 9.56 0.97 -8.53
C SER A 143 9.47 0.04 -7.33
N ILE A 144 9.10 0.61 -6.18
CA ILE A 144 8.70 -0.11 -4.98
C ILE A 144 7.33 0.42 -4.60
N CYS A 145 6.30 -0.44 -4.66
CA CYS A 145 4.97 -0.11 -4.18
C CYS A 145 4.67 -0.89 -2.91
N LEU A 146 4.02 -0.24 -1.94
CA LEU A 146 3.71 -0.83 -0.64
C LEU A 146 2.36 -0.31 -0.12
N GLY A 147 1.75 -1.06 0.78
CA GLY A 147 0.45 -0.65 1.29
C GLY A 147 -0.19 -1.61 2.29
N LEU A 148 -1.47 -1.36 2.55
CA LEU A 148 -2.34 -2.22 3.33
C LEU A 148 -3.54 -2.64 2.46
N LEU A 149 -3.72 -3.94 2.31
CA LEU A 149 -4.78 -4.56 1.52
C LEU A 149 -5.90 -5.05 2.44
N LEU A 150 -7.14 -4.89 1.97
CA LEU A 150 -8.34 -5.49 2.55
C LEU A 150 -9.08 -6.27 1.46
N GLN A 151 -9.26 -7.57 1.66
CA GLN A 151 -10.08 -8.44 0.84
C GLN A 151 -11.41 -8.68 1.51
N GLY A 152 -12.51 -8.43 0.77
CA GLY A 152 -13.87 -8.62 1.27
C GLY A 152 -14.28 -7.60 2.34
N PRO A 153 -15.41 -7.85 3.05
CA PRO A 153 -15.95 -6.93 4.04
C PRO A 153 -15.07 -6.77 5.28
N GLY A 154 -14.99 -5.53 5.78
CA GLY A 154 -14.26 -5.20 7.01
C GLY A 154 -13.75 -3.77 7.05
N LYS A 155 -12.97 -3.49 8.10
CA LYS A 155 -12.25 -2.22 8.28
C LYS A 155 -10.85 -2.48 8.79
N VAL A 156 -9.89 -1.72 8.27
CA VAL A 156 -8.51 -1.74 8.76
C VAL A 156 -7.98 -0.32 8.90
N TRP A 157 -7.12 -0.11 9.89
CA TRP A 157 -6.44 1.16 10.14
C TRP A 157 -4.94 0.95 10.10
N LEU A 158 -4.24 1.92 9.53
CA LEU A 158 -2.79 1.95 9.38
C LEU A 158 -2.22 3.16 10.13
N SER A 159 -1.17 2.94 10.91
CA SER A 159 -0.43 3.99 11.61
C SER A 159 1.02 3.61 11.83
N GLY A 160 1.88 4.60 12.12
CA GLY A 160 3.28 4.35 12.47
C GLY A 160 4.07 3.64 11.39
N VAL A 161 3.87 4.04 10.13
CA VAL A 161 4.56 3.50 8.95
C VAL A 161 6.06 3.77 9.03
N SER A 162 6.86 2.73 8.77
CA SER A 162 8.32 2.80 8.64
C SER A 162 8.76 2.01 7.41
N PHE A 163 9.71 2.59 6.66
CA PHE A 163 10.37 1.94 5.54
C PHE A 163 11.87 2.21 5.64
N GLU A 164 12.66 1.16 5.79
CA GLU A 164 14.08 1.27 6.09
C GLU A 164 14.91 0.15 5.46
N PRO A 165 16.15 0.42 5.06
CA PRO A 165 17.09 -0.65 4.75
C PRO A 165 17.45 -1.41 6.02
N VAL A 166 17.58 -2.74 5.89
CA VAL A 166 18.00 -3.64 6.97
C VAL A 166 19.16 -4.53 6.51
N GLY A 167 19.91 -5.07 7.47
CA GLY A 167 20.98 -6.01 7.16
C GLY A 167 20.45 -7.36 6.67
N THR A 168 21.26 -8.09 5.90
CA THR A 168 20.92 -9.41 5.34
C THR A 168 20.71 -10.51 6.40
N ALA A 169 21.11 -10.26 7.64
CA ALA A 169 20.79 -11.14 8.77
C ALA A 169 19.28 -11.13 9.14
N VAL A 170 18.51 -10.08 8.75
CA VAL A 170 17.06 -10.07 8.86
C VAL A 170 16.50 -10.94 7.75
N PRO A 171 15.73 -12.02 8.03
CA PRO A 171 15.18 -12.87 6.99
C PRO A 171 14.16 -12.11 6.14
N THR A 172 14.06 -12.44 4.85
CA THR A 172 12.94 -12.00 4.02
C THR A 172 11.66 -12.68 4.48
N THR A 173 10.51 -12.02 4.25
CA THR A 173 9.20 -12.56 4.64
C THR A 173 8.54 -13.41 3.57
N VAL A 174 9.14 -13.50 2.39
CA VAL A 174 8.71 -14.44 1.34
C VAL A 174 9.22 -15.82 1.71
N ALA A 175 8.32 -16.79 1.83
CA ALA A 175 8.71 -18.18 1.98
C ALA A 175 9.42 -18.67 0.71
N ASP A 176 10.67 -19.16 0.85
CA ASP A 176 11.44 -19.89 -0.16
C ASP A 176 11.68 -19.23 -1.52
N GLY A 177 11.78 -17.90 -1.61
CA GLY A 177 12.22 -17.23 -2.85
C GLY A 177 11.37 -17.50 -4.10
N ARG A 178 10.26 -18.19 -3.98
CA ARG A 178 9.29 -18.40 -5.04
C ARG A 178 8.23 -17.32 -4.97
N MET A 179 8.22 -16.49 -5.98
CA MET A 179 7.02 -15.70 -6.27
C MET A 179 5.90 -16.68 -6.58
N GLU A 180 4.88 -16.77 -5.71
CA GLU A 180 3.62 -17.39 -6.10
C GLU A 180 2.96 -16.47 -7.15
N GLN A 181 3.32 -16.70 -8.40
CA GLN A 181 2.76 -16.07 -9.59
C GLN A 181 1.41 -16.69 -9.93
N LYS A 182 0.58 -16.95 -8.91
CA LYS A 182 -0.73 -17.58 -9.11
C LYS A 182 -1.82 -16.90 -8.29
N ALA A 183 -2.12 -15.64 -8.59
CA ALA A 183 -3.41 -15.03 -8.23
C ALA A 183 -3.63 -13.68 -8.96
N ALA A 184 -3.35 -13.60 -10.23
CA ALA A 184 -3.80 -12.49 -11.06
C ALA A 184 -4.00 -13.01 -12.49
N ASN A 185 -4.93 -13.84 -12.70
CA ASN A 185 -5.90 -13.96 -13.78
C ASN A 185 -6.48 -15.39 -13.82
N PRO A 186 -7.69 -15.66 -13.35
CA PRO A 186 -8.48 -16.75 -13.88
C PRO A 186 -9.19 -16.18 -15.11
N ASP A 187 -8.90 -16.81 -16.26
CA ASP A 187 -9.73 -16.84 -17.47
C ASP A 187 -9.90 -15.53 -18.26
N VAL A 188 -8.94 -15.28 -19.15
CA VAL A 188 -9.23 -14.83 -20.51
C VAL A 188 -8.88 -15.99 -21.45
N GLU A 189 -9.78 -16.92 -21.59
CA GLU A 189 -9.89 -17.75 -22.79
C GLU A 189 -11.08 -17.25 -23.61
N HIS A 190 -10.82 -16.95 -24.85
CA HIS A 190 -11.54 -16.61 -26.07
C HIS A 190 -13.07 -16.65 -26.11
#